data_ce3fff6119ac1fd41dd03f13ef70053f
#
_entry.id   ce3fff6119ac1fd41dd03f13ef70053f
#
_cell.length_a   1.000
_cell.length_b   1.000
_cell.length_c   1.000
_cell.angle_alpha   90.00
_cell.angle_beta   90.00
_cell.angle_gamma   90.00
#
_symmetry.space_group_name_H-M   'P 1'
#
loop_
_entity.id
_entity.type
_entity.pdbx_description
1 polymer ?
#
loop_
_entity_poly.entity_id
_entity_poly.type
_entity_poly.pdbx_seq_one_letter_code
_entity_poly.pdbx_strand_id
1 'polypeptide(L)'
;MCGAMFGDNLSMISDTTIAAVKTQGCEMKDKFKANFFIVLPAAIITVLIFWFATRNMNFHLEENVSYSLWEVLPYMVVLLGALIGINVFVVLISGIVISLIVGVSMGHIALSEMFQVVGNGVTSMYDITVISIIVACIVSLVKEHGGIQFILNLIKSKINGRRGAEFGIALLAFFVDACTANNTVAIVMTGPIAKEISEEFDVDPRRSASLLDMFTSVGQGIIPYGAQLLSAATLTGLTPLQIIPNLYYPLLMGVCGVLAIIFRPQSKKTTVK
;
A
#
# COMPACT_ATOMS: atom_id res chain seq x y z
N MET A 1 5.71 -3.32 9.26
CA MET A 1 4.53 -2.88 8.52
C MET A 1 4.61 -1.40 8.10
N CYS A 2 4.79 -0.43 9.00
CA CYS A 2 4.90 1.00 8.63
C CYS A 2 5.94 1.31 7.54
N GLY A 3 7.13 0.67 7.62
CA GLY A 3 8.18 0.83 6.61
C GLY A 3 7.81 0.27 5.23
N ALA A 4 7.09 -0.86 5.19
CA ALA A 4 6.61 -1.45 3.94
C ALA A 4 5.58 -0.53 3.26
N MET A 5 4.64 0.04 4.02
CA MET A 5 3.66 0.99 3.52
C MET A 5 4.31 2.29 3.01
N PHE A 6 5.35 2.78 3.71
CA PHE A 6 6.13 3.92 3.25
C PHE A 6 6.82 3.62 1.91
N GLY A 7 7.44 2.43 1.79
CA GLY A 7 8.08 1.98 0.56
C GLY A 7 7.10 1.87 -0.61
N ASP A 8 5.90 1.33 -0.38
CA ASP A 8 4.86 1.20 -1.40
C ASP A 8 4.41 2.58 -1.93
N ASN A 9 4.13 3.53 -1.05
CA ASN A 9 3.73 4.90 -1.42
C ASN A 9 4.78 5.68 -2.21
N LEU A 10 6.07 5.38 -2.02
CA LEU A 10 7.17 6.00 -2.75
C LEU A 10 7.73 5.11 -3.87
N SER A 11 7.14 3.94 -4.09
CA SER A 11 7.52 3.07 -5.20
C SER A 11 7.11 3.67 -6.54
N MET A 12 8.00 3.54 -7.52
CA MET A 12 7.68 3.85 -8.93
C MET A 12 7.14 2.64 -9.68
N ILE A 13 7.21 1.46 -9.09
CA ILE A 13 6.86 0.17 -9.71
C ILE A 13 5.70 -0.55 -9.00
N SER A 14 5.16 0.04 -7.94
CA SER A 14 3.98 -0.46 -7.26
C SER A 14 2.76 -0.45 -8.19
N ASP A 15 1.94 -1.49 -8.12
CA ASP A 15 0.71 -1.62 -8.89
C ASP A 15 -0.29 -0.49 -8.58
N THR A 16 -0.34 -0.03 -7.33
CA THR A 16 -1.12 1.14 -6.89
C THR A 16 -0.65 2.41 -7.58
N THR A 17 0.67 2.64 -7.62
CA THR A 17 1.26 3.79 -8.33
C THR A 17 0.95 3.74 -9.83
N ILE A 18 1.13 2.57 -10.46
CA ILE A 18 0.84 2.38 -11.88
C ILE A 18 -0.64 2.64 -12.18
N ALA A 19 -1.56 2.11 -11.35
CA ALA A 19 -2.98 2.32 -11.50
C ALA A 19 -3.37 3.80 -11.33
N ALA A 20 -2.87 4.48 -10.30
CA ALA A 20 -3.15 5.89 -10.04
C ALA A 20 -2.66 6.80 -11.19
N VAL A 21 -1.44 6.58 -11.65
CA VAL A 21 -0.83 7.37 -12.74
C VAL A 21 -1.56 7.15 -14.07
N LYS A 22 -1.87 5.89 -14.42
CA LYS A 22 -2.60 5.55 -15.65
C LYS A 22 -4.02 6.13 -15.67
N THR A 23 -4.73 6.03 -14.55
CA THR A 23 -6.11 6.55 -14.47
C THR A 23 -6.16 8.07 -14.57
N GLN A 24 -5.17 8.77 -14.02
CA GLN A 24 -5.11 10.24 -14.04
C GLN A 24 -4.39 10.79 -15.28
N GLY A 25 -3.64 9.98 -16.02
CA GLY A 25 -2.91 10.41 -17.22
C GLY A 25 -1.70 11.31 -16.90
N CYS A 26 -0.96 11.00 -15.83
CA CYS A 26 0.25 11.73 -15.45
C CYS A 26 1.48 10.83 -15.47
N GLU A 27 2.69 11.40 -15.31
CA GLU A 27 3.92 10.64 -15.25
C GLU A 27 4.23 10.15 -13.83
N MET A 28 4.84 8.95 -13.73
CA MET A 28 5.24 8.36 -12.43
C MET A 28 6.18 9.24 -11.63
N LYS A 29 7.16 9.86 -12.31
CA LYS A 29 8.12 10.78 -11.67
C LYS A 29 7.44 11.99 -11.02
N ASP A 30 6.39 12.48 -11.64
CA ASP A 30 5.65 13.63 -11.15
C ASP A 30 4.77 13.28 -9.95
N LYS A 31 4.11 12.13 -9.98
CA LYS A 31 3.37 11.58 -8.83
C LYS A 31 4.33 11.33 -7.66
N PHE A 32 5.50 10.72 -7.92
CA PHE A 32 6.51 10.50 -6.89
C PHE A 32 6.92 11.80 -6.19
N LYS A 33 7.24 12.86 -6.95
CA LYS A 33 7.57 14.17 -6.38
C LYS A 33 6.42 14.77 -5.57
N ALA A 34 5.18 14.60 -6.05
CA ALA A 34 4.00 15.10 -5.33
C ALA A 34 3.83 14.40 -3.99
N ASN A 35 4.00 13.06 -3.96
CA ASN A 35 3.90 12.23 -2.76
C ASN A 35 5.03 12.47 -1.78
N PHE A 36 6.27 12.54 -2.26
CA PHE A 36 7.48 12.60 -1.43
C PHE A 36 7.39 13.66 -0.33
N PHE A 37 7.01 14.88 -0.68
CA PHE A 37 6.92 15.99 0.28
C PHE A 37 5.74 15.88 1.26
N ILE A 38 4.81 14.95 1.03
CA ILE A 38 3.65 14.73 1.90
C ILE A 38 3.90 13.55 2.83
N VAL A 39 4.45 12.45 2.30
CA VAL A 39 4.64 11.21 3.07
C VAL A 39 5.94 11.19 3.88
N LEU A 40 6.97 11.94 3.45
CA LEU A 40 8.25 12.02 4.16
C LEU A 40 8.12 12.55 5.60
N PRO A 41 7.38 13.65 5.88
CA PRO A 41 7.16 14.10 7.25
C PRO A 41 6.49 13.02 8.11
N ALA A 42 5.49 12.32 7.59
CA ALA A 42 4.82 11.22 8.30
C ALA A 42 5.80 10.09 8.64
N ALA A 43 6.68 9.74 7.71
CA ALA A 43 7.71 8.72 7.95
C ALA A 43 8.72 9.15 9.01
N ILE A 44 9.23 10.38 8.96
CA ILE A 44 10.16 10.90 9.95
C ILE A 44 9.54 10.89 11.35
N ILE A 45 8.30 11.41 11.48
CA ILE A 45 7.59 11.40 12.76
C ILE A 45 7.38 9.98 13.26
N THR A 46 7.02 9.04 12.38
CA THR A 46 6.86 7.62 12.73
C THR A 46 8.15 7.03 13.28
N VAL A 47 9.29 7.28 12.62
CA VAL A 47 10.61 6.82 13.09
C VAL A 47 10.94 7.41 14.46
N LEU A 48 10.69 8.71 14.66
CA LEU A 48 10.92 9.36 15.95
C LEU A 48 10.04 8.77 17.05
N ILE A 49 8.75 8.52 16.78
CA ILE A 49 7.85 7.89 17.76
C ILE A 49 8.38 6.51 18.16
N PHE A 50 8.74 5.67 17.19
CA PHE A 50 9.29 4.34 17.51
C PHE A 50 10.62 4.45 18.25
N TRP A 51 11.51 5.34 17.85
CA TRP A 51 12.78 5.54 18.52
C TRP A 51 12.59 5.95 19.99
N PHE A 52 11.68 6.90 20.28
CA PHE A 52 11.38 7.29 21.66
C PHE A 52 10.68 6.18 22.45
N ALA A 53 9.77 5.44 21.83
CA ALA A 53 9.04 4.36 22.48
C ALA A 53 9.96 3.18 22.82
N THR A 54 10.96 2.90 21.98
CA THR A 54 11.82 1.72 22.13
C THR A 54 13.17 1.97 22.82
N ARG A 55 13.61 3.23 22.93
CA ARG A 55 14.95 3.57 23.44
C ARG A 55 15.26 3.06 24.86
N ASN A 56 14.24 2.84 25.68
CA ASN A 56 14.39 2.35 27.06
C ASN A 56 14.05 0.85 27.20
N MET A 57 13.73 0.19 26.10
CA MET A 57 13.49 -1.24 26.10
C MET A 57 14.81 -1.97 25.99
N ASN A 58 15.15 -2.78 26.98
CA ASN A 58 16.29 -3.69 26.91
C ASN A 58 15.90 -4.87 26.02
N PHE A 59 16.23 -4.79 24.76
CA PHE A 59 16.15 -5.94 23.85
C PHE A 59 17.37 -6.82 24.14
N HIS A 60 17.18 -7.99 24.74
CA HIS A 60 18.17 -9.04 24.67
C HIS A 60 18.13 -9.60 23.24
N LEU A 61 19.01 -9.10 22.40
CA LEU A 61 19.33 -9.81 21.16
C LEU A 61 20.02 -11.11 21.59
N GLU A 62 19.55 -12.25 21.10
CA GLU A 62 20.31 -13.49 21.24
C GLU A 62 21.72 -13.23 20.69
N GLU A 63 22.73 -13.47 21.54
CA GLU A 63 24.11 -13.03 21.33
C GLU A 63 24.81 -13.59 20.08
N ASN A 64 24.15 -14.46 19.29
CA ASN A 64 24.71 -15.10 18.10
C ASN A 64 23.76 -15.09 16.91
N VAL A 65 23.30 -13.93 16.46
CA VAL A 65 22.68 -13.84 15.14
C VAL A 65 23.80 -13.79 14.10
N SER A 66 24.23 -14.96 13.61
CA SER A 66 25.09 -15.03 12.43
C SER A 66 24.25 -14.67 11.22
N TYR A 67 24.65 -13.64 10.47
CA TYR A 67 24.05 -13.29 9.20
C TYR A 67 24.95 -13.77 8.06
N SER A 68 24.32 -14.17 6.96
CA SER A 68 25.00 -14.51 5.73
C SER A 68 24.53 -13.61 4.61
N LEU A 69 25.46 -13.05 3.83
CA LEU A 69 25.12 -12.24 2.67
C LEU A 69 24.41 -13.09 1.58
N TRP A 70 24.61 -14.40 1.58
CA TRP A 70 23.91 -15.31 0.67
C TRP A 70 22.41 -15.38 0.93
N GLU A 71 21.98 -15.20 2.17
CA GLU A 71 20.56 -15.18 2.56
C GLU A 71 19.84 -13.91 2.05
N VAL A 72 20.59 -12.86 1.74
CA VAL A 72 20.06 -11.62 1.17
C VAL A 72 19.87 -11.75 -0.35
N LEU A 73 20.56 -12.67 -1.01
CA LEU A 73 20.55 -12.83 -2.47
C LEU A 73 19.14 -12.96 -3.08
N PRO A 74 18.20 -13.77 -2.54
CA PRO A 74 16.85 -13.88 -3.09
C PRO A 74 16.11 -12.54 -3.10
N TYR A 75 16.25 -11.76 -2.03
CA TYR A 75 15.63 -10.43 -1.92
C TYR A 75 16.21 -9.46 -2.93
N MET A 76 17.53 -9.49 -3.13
CA MET A 76 18.20 -8.65 -4.13
C MET A 76 17.74 -8.99 -5.54
N VAL A 77 17.59 -10.28 -5.87
CA VAL A 77 17.11 -10.71 -7.19
C VAL A 77 15.68 -10.26 -7.44
N VAL A 78 14.79 -10.41 -6.45
CA VAL A 78 13.40 -9.95 -6.53
C VAL A 78 13.35 -8.43 -6.70
N LEU A 79 14.10 -7.68 -5.89
CA LEU A 79 14.16 -6.23 -5.97
C LEU A 79 14.67 -5.74 -7.33
N LEU A 80 15.81 -6.26 -7.78
CA LEU A 80 16.40 -5.87 -9.06
C LEU A 80 15.54 -6.29 -10.25
N GLY A 81 14.94 -7.48 -10.20
CA GLY A 81 14.02 -7.95 -11.24
C GLY A 81 12.79 -7.06 -11.37
N ALA A 82 12.23 -6.63 -10.25
CA ALA A 82 11.12 -5.69 -10.21
C ALA A 82 11.51 -4.30 -10.74
N LEU A 83 12.71 -3.80 -10.39
CA LEU A 83 13.22 -2.50 -10.87
C LEU A 83 13.49 -2.48 -12.39
N ILE A 84 13.92 -3.60 -12.95
CA ILE A 84 14.14 -3.77 -14.41
C ILE A 84 12.79 -3.88 -15.16
N GLY A 85 11.69 -4.14 -14.45
CA GLY A 85 10.36 -4.26 -15.05
C GLY A 85 10.03 -5.66 -15.56
N ILE A 86 10.70 -6.70 -15.04
CA ILE A 86 10.35 -8.09 -15.33
C ILE A 86 8.96 -8.40 -14.77
N ASN A 87 8.24 -9.31 -15.43
CA ASN A 87 6.93 -9.75 -14.97
C ASN A 87 6.97 -10.22 -13.50
N VAL A 88 6.07 -9.68 -12.68
CA VAL A 88 6.05 -9.89 -11.22
C VAL A 88 5.97 -11.37 -10.85
N PHE A 89 5.17 -12.18 -11.56
CA PHE A 89 5.08 -13.62 -11.31
C PHE A 89 6.41 -14.34 -11.54
N VAL A 90 7.12 -13.98 -12.62
CA VAL A 90 8.45 -14.56 -12.92
C VAL A 90 9.46 -14.18 -11.85
N VAL A 91 9.44 -12.91 -11.41
CA VAL A 91 10.33 -12.42 -10.35
C VAL A 91 10.07 -13.14 -9.03
N LEU A 92 8.80 -13.28 -8.62
CA LEU A 92 8.44 -13.96 -7.37
C LEU A 92 8.79 -15.46 -7.41
N ILE A 93 8.49 -16.14 -8.51
CA ILE A 93 8.86 -17.56 -8.67
C ILE A 93 10.38 -17.73 -8.63
N SER A 94 11.15 -16.86 -9.32
CA SER A 94 12.60 -16.90 -9.25
C SER A 94 13.12 -16.66 -7.83
N GLY A 95 12.52 -15.75 -7.07
CA GLY A 95 12.82 -15.51 -5.68
C GLY A 95 12.60 -16.75 -4.80
N ILE A 96 11.48 -17.45 -4.97
CA ILE A 96 11.18 -18.71 -4.26
C ILE A 96 12.22 -19.77 -4.59
N VAL A 97 12.52 -19.97 -5.87
CA VAL A 97 13.50 -20.98 -6.32
C VAL A 97 14.88 -20.68 -5.74
N ILE A 98 15.35 -19.44 -5.82
CA ILE A 98 16.65 -19.02 -5.28
C ILE A 98 16.68 -19.17 -3.75
N SER A 99 15.60 -18.80 -3.04
CA SER A 99 15.50 -18.98 -1.58
C SER A 99 15.63 -20.45 -1.18
N LEU A 100 15.00 -21.37 -1.93
CA LEU A 100 15.11 -22.80 -1.68
C LEU A 100 16.53 -23.30 -1.93
N ILE A 101 17.17 -22.88 -3.04
CA ILE A 101 18.55 -23.24 -3.35
C ILE A 101 19.50 -22.77 -2.26
N VAL A 102 19.39 -21.51 -1.83
CA VAL A 102 20.21 -20.94 -0.76
C VAL A 102 19.95 -21.65 0.55
N GLY A 103 18.68 -21.87 0.94
CA GLY A 103 18.30 -22.55 2.17
C GLY A 103 18.85 -23.98 2.26
N VAL A 104 18.83 -24.72 1.16
CA VAL A 104 19.39 -26.07 1.09
C VAL A 104 20.93 -26.03 1.09
N SER A 105 21.54 -25.13 0.32
CA SER A 105 23.01 -25.03 0.23
C SER A 105 23.67 -24.60 1.53
N MET A 106 22.96 -23.82 2.36
CA MET A 106 23.43 -23.38 3.67
C MET A 106 23.06 -24.35 4.81
N GLY A 107 22.33 -25.42 4.51
CA GLY A 107 21.94 -26.42 5.49
C GLY A 107 20.77 -26.02 6.41
N HIS A 108 20.06 -24.91 6.11
CA HIS A 108 18.88 -24.49 6.85
C HIS A 108 17.64 -25.33 6.51
N ILE A 109 17.62 -25.94 5.33
CA ILE A 109 16.52 -26.77 4.84
C ILE A 109 17.12 -28.08 4.34
N ALA A 110 16.63 -29.21 4.86
CA ALA A 110 16.99 -30.51 4.30
C ALA A 110 16.30 -30.68 2.92
N LEU A 111 17.00 -31.28 1.97
CA LEU A 111 16.46 -31.53 0.63
C LEU A 111 15.14 -32.32 0.66
N SER A 112 15.02 -33.24 1.63
CA SER A 112 13.79 -34.02 1.88
C SER A 112 12.62 -33.20 2.40
N GLU A 113 12.89 -32.05 3.02
CA GLU A 113 11.88 -31.18 3.65
C GLU A 113 11.44 -30.02 2.75
N MET A 114 12.10 -29.84 1.60
CA MET A 114 11.86 -28.72 0.69
C MET A 114 10.38 -28.56 0.30
N PHE A 115 9.72 -29.69 -0.03
CA PHE A 115 8.29 -29.67 -0.38
C PHE A 115 7.40 -29.34 0.83
N GLN A 116 7.80 -29.77 2.03
CA GLN A 116 7.08 -29.47 3.26
C GLN A 116 7.19 -27.97 3.60
N VAL A 117 8.35 -27.36 3.44
CA VAL A 117 8.56 -25.93 3.64
C VAL A 117 7.69 -25.10 2.68
N VAL A 118 7.65 -25.47 1.40
CA VAL A 118 6.76 -24.84 0.41
C VAL A 118 5.30 -25.04 0.79
N GLY A 119 4.90 -26.25 1.17
CA GLY A 119 3.54 -26.57 1.62
C GLY A 119 3.12 -25.75 2.84
N ASN A 120 4.00 -25.62 3.82
CA ASN A 120 3.76 -24.79 5.00
C ASN A 120 3.60 -23.31 4.63
N GLY A 121 4.42 -22.81 3.70
CA GLY A 121 4.29 -21.45 3.16
C GLY A 121 2.94 -21.20 2.50
N VAL A 122 2.47 -22.14 1.67
CA VAL A 122 1.14 -22.05 1.04
C VAL A 122 0.04 -22.10 2.11
N THR A 123 0.14 -23.00 3.08
CA THR A 123 -0.86 -23.15 4.15
C THR A 123 -0.93 -21.90 5.03
N SER A 124 0.20 -21.24 5.29
CA SER A 124 0.21 -20.00 6.08
C SER A 124 -0.52 -18.83 5.40
N MET A 125 -0.68 -18.88 4.07
CA MET A 125 -1.41 -17.88 3.29
C MET A 125 -2.89 -18.25 3.05
N TYR A 126 -3.33 -19.42 3.54
CA TYR A 126 -4.68 -19.94 3.28
C TYR A 126 -5.78 -19.01 3.80
N ASP A 127 -5.68 -18.60 5.07
CA ASP A 127 -6.70 -17.74 5.70
C ASP A 127 -6.82 -16.38 4.97
N ILE A 128 -5.67 -15.78 4.62
CA ILE A 128 -5.63 -14.52 3.88
C ILE A 128 -6.30 -14.68 2.51
N THR A 129 -6.01 -15.78 1.82
CA THR A 129 -6.58 -16.07 0.49
C THR A 129 -8.10 -16.26 0.58
N VAL A 130 -8.58 -17.07 1.53
CA VAL A 130 -10.01 -17.31 1.72
C VAL A 130 -10.76 -16.03 2.10
N ILE A 131 -10.24 -15.27 3.04
CA ILE A 131 -10.83 -13.98 3.43
C ILE A 131 -10.89 -13.02 2.24
N SER A 132 -9.81 -12.94 1.46
CA SER A 132 -9.75 -12.06 0.28
C SER A 132 -10.80 -12.46 -0.79
N ILE A 133 -11.02 -13.75 -1.01
CA ILE A 133 -12.06 -14.24 -1.93
C ILE A 133 -13.46 -13.88 -1.41
N ILE A 134 -13.73 -14.11 -0.12
CA ILE A 134 -15.02 -13.78 0.50
C ILE A 134 -15.30 -12.29 0.41
N VAL A 135 -14.30 -11.45 0.75
CA VAL A 135 -14.41 -9.99 0.65
C VAL A 135 -14.67 -9.57 -0.80
N ALA A 136 -13.97 -10.15 -1.77
CA ALA A 136 -14.20 -9.86 -3.19
C ALA A 136 -15.63 -10.21 -3.65
N CYS A 137 -16.20 -11.33 -3.16
CA CYS A 137 -17.60 -11.69 -3.41
C CYS A 137 -18.57 -10.67 -2.81
N ILE A 138 -18.37 -10.27 -1.55
CA ILE A 138 -19.19 -9.24 -0.87
C ILE A 138 -19.13 -7.92 -1.65
N VAL A 139 -17.93 -7.48 -2.03
CA VAL A 139 -17.72 -6.26 -2.82
C VAL A 139 -18.45 -6.32 -4.16
N SER A 140 -18.40 -7.47 -4.84
CA SER A 140 -19.12 -7.65 -6.11
C SER A 140 -20.63 -7.46 -5.92
N LEU A 141 -21.22 -8.03 -4.84
CA LEU A 141 -22.62 -7.84 -4.49
C LEU A 141 -22.96 -6.38 -4.17
N VAL A 142 -22.12 -5.71 -3.37
CA VAL A 142 -22.29 -4.27 -3.04
C VAL A 142 -22.24 -3.41 -4.30
N LYS A 143 -21.32 -3.73 -5.22
CA LYS A 143 -21.19 -3.02 -6.50
C LYS A 143 -22.43 -3.23 -7.39
N GLU A 144 -22.87 -4.47 -7.53
CA GLU A 144 -24.05 -4.83 -8.35
C GLU A 144 -25.34 -4.17 -7.87
N HIS A 145 -25.51 -4.04 -6.53
CA HIS A 145 -26.65 -3.37 -5.92
C HIS A 145 -26.49 -1.84 -5.78
N GLY A 146 -25.49 -1.25 -6.43
CA GLY A 146 -25.30 0.20 -6.49
C GLY A 146 -24.74 0.85 -5.22
N GLY A 147 -24.25 0.06 -4.24
CA GLY A 147 -23.70 0.62 -2.99
C GLY A 147 -22.50 1.52 -3.23
N ILE A 148 -21.60 1.13 -4.12
CA ILE A 148 -20.46 1.98 -4.50
C ILE A 148 -20.94 3.25 -5.20
N GLN A 149 -21.89 3.13 -6.15
CA GLN A 149 -22.46 4.28 -6.86
C GLN A 149 -23.14 5.27 -5.90
N PHE A 150 -23.78 4.78 -4.84
CA PHE A 150 -24.35 5.62 -3.79
C PHE A 150 -23.28 6.46 -3.09
N ILE A 151 -22.15 5.85 -2.68
CA ILE A 151 -21.02 6.56 -2.04
C ILE A 151 -20.45 7.61 -3.00
N LEU A 152 -20.26 7.26 -4.26
CA LEU A 152 -19.75 8.16 -5.30
C LEU A 152 -20.65 9.40 -5.46
N ASN A 153 -21.94 9.20 -5.61
CA ASN A 153 -22.92 10.28 -5.76
C ASN A 153 -23.01 11.16 -4.52
N LEU A 154 -22.96 10.54 -3.32
CA LEU A 154 -22.97 11.27 -2.06
C LEU A 154 -21.76 12.20 -1.92
N ILE A 155 -20.57 11.71 -2.26
CA ILE A 155 -19.34 12.51 -2.20
C ILE A 155 -19.38 13.61 -3.25
N LYS A 156 -19.70 13.27 -4.53
CA LYS A 156 -19.76 14.24 -5.63
C LYS A 156 -20.75 15.39 -5.34
N SER A 157 -21.87 15.10 -4.70
CA SER A 157 -22.88 16.12 -4.35
C SER A 157 -22.43 17.13 -3.29
N LYS A 158 -21.37 16.83 -2.53
CA LYS A 158 -20.83 17.69 -1.46
C LYS A 158 -19.60 18.49 -1.87
N ILE A 159 -19.10 18.29 -3.09
CA ILE A 159 -17.91 18.98 -3.57
C ILE A 159 -18.22 20.43 -3.92
N ASN A 160 -17.50 21.36 -3.29
CA ASN A 160 -17.52 22.77 -3.57
C ASN A 160 -16.11 23.30 -3.78
N GLY A 161 -15.80 23.69 -5.01
CA GLY A 161 -14.51 24.22 -5.40
C GLY A 161 -13.35 23.24 -5.33
N ARG A 162 -12.16 23.70 -5.67
CA ARG A 162 -10.98 22.86 -5.88
C ARG A 162 -10.53 22.10 -4.63
N ARG A 163 -10.52 22.73 -3.45
CA ARG A 163 -10.17 22.04 -2.19
C ARG A 163 -11.21 20.99 -1.84
N GLY A 164 -12.51 21.31 -2.05
CA GLY A 164 -13.58 20.33 -1.89
C GLY A 164 -13.41 19.12 -2.83
N ALA A 165 -12.95 19.34 -4.04
CA ALA A 165 -12.63 18.29 -5.00
C ALA A 165 -11.47 17.40 -4.52
N GLU A 166 -10.38 17.99 -4.01
CA GLU A 166 -9.27 17.23 -3.43
C GLU A 166 -9.72 16.38 -2.22
N PHE A 167 -10.54 16.95 -1.31
CA PHE A 167 -11.15 16.19 -0.21
C PHE A 167 -12.11 15.12 -0.71
N GLY A 168 -12.91 15.41 -1.74
CA GLY A 168 -13.82 14.45 -2.36
C GLY A 168 -13.06 13.25 -2.92
N ILE A 169 -11.96 13.48 -3.66
CA ILE A 169 -11.10 12.42 -4.19
C ILE A 169 -10.47 11.59 -3.05
N ALA A 170 -9.99 12.25 -2.00
CA ALA A 170 -9.40 11.59 -0.83
C ALA A 170 -10.42 10.69 -0.10
N LEU A 171 -11.62 11.21 0.18
CA LEU A 171 -12.69 10.44 0.82
C LEU A 171 -13.18 9.30 -0.07
N LEU A 172 -13.29 9.55 -1.38
CA LEU A 172 -13.66 8.54 -2.37
C LEU A 172 -12.68 7.37 -2.34
N ALA A 173 -11.39 7.66 -2.44
CA ALA A 173 -10.32 6.67 -2.38
C ALA A 173 -10.39 5.85 -1.09
N PHE A 174 -10.50 6.52 0.06
CA PHE A 174 -10.57 5.90 1.37
C PHE A 174 -11.79 4.98 1.54
N PHE A 175 -13.00 5.46 1.22
CA PHE A 175 -14.21 4.68 1.43
C PHE A 175 -14.34 3.51 0.45
N VAL A 176 -13.94 3.69 -0.81
CA VAL A 176 -13.96 2.59 -1.78
C VAL A 176 -12.91 1.55 -1.41
N ASP A 177 -11.73 1.96 -0.93
CA ASP A 177 -10.74 1.02 -0.41
C ASP A 177 -11.26 0.27 0.82
N ALA A 178 -11.93 0.96 1.75
CA ALA A 178 -12.61 0.30 2.85
C ALA A 178 -13.66 -0.73 2.40
N CYS A 179 -14.35 -0.48 1.31
CA CYS A 179 -15.31 -1.47 0.74
C CYS A 179 -14.62 -2.61 0.00
N THR A 180 -13.49 -2.35 -0.67
CA THR A 180 -12.83 -3.34 -1.54
C THR A 180 -11.73 -4.13 -0.85
N ALA A 181 -11.21 -3.61 0.26
CA ALA A 181 -10.02 -4.12 0.97
C ALA A 181 -8.81 -4.36 0.04
N ASN A 182 -8.74 -3.60 -1.06
CA ASN A 182 -7.68 -3.73 -2.07
C ASN A 182 -7.41 -2.38 -2.74
N ASN A 183 -6.24 -1.81 -2.48
CA ASN A 183 -5.82 -0.49 -2.98
C ASN A 183 -5.92 -0.37 -4.50
N THR A 184 -5.38 -1.34 -5.23
CA THR A 184 -5.33 -1.32 -6.69
C THR A 184 -6.74 -1.34 -7.28
N VAL A 185 -7.62 -2.20 -6.76
CA VAL A 185 -9.02 -2.26 -7.16
C VAL A 185 -9.72 -0.95 -6.85
N ALA A 186 -9.52 -0.40 -5.64
CA ALA A 186 -10.09 0.88 -5.25
C ALA A 186 -9.66 2.01 -6.19
N ILE A 187 -8.37 2.09 -6.52
CA ILE A 187 -7.83 3.11 -7.44
C ILE A 187 -8.39 2.94 -8.85
N VAL A 188 -8.45 1.72 -9.38
CA VAL A 188 -9.02 1.46 -10.72
C VAL A 188 -10.50 1.85 -10.79
N MET A 189 -11.26 1.57 -9.72
CA MET A 189 -12.68 1.92 -9.66
C MET A 189 -12.93 3.42 -9.49
N THR A 190 -12.15 4.09 -8.65
CA THR A 190 -12.33 5.51 -8.33
C THR A 190 -11.60 6.44 -9.31
N GLY A 191 -10.57 5.93 -9.96
CA GLY A 191 -9.71 6.72 -10.84
C GLY A 191 -10.44 7.49 -11.94
N PRO A 192 -11.35 6.89 -12.72
CA PRO A 192 -12.14 7.62 -13.74
C PRO A 192 -12.95 8.77 -13.15
N ILE A 193 -13.55 8.55 -11.97
CA ILE A 193 -14.36 9.55 -11.28
C ILE A 193 -13.49 10.67 -10.70
N ALA A 194 -12.37 10.30 -10.10
CA ALA A 194 -11.39 11.26 -9.61
C ALA A 194 -10.83 12.14 -10.76
N LYS A 195 -10.67 11.55 -11.95
CA LYS A 195 -10.29 12.29 -13.16
C LYS A 195 -11.36 13.29 -13.57
N GLU A 196 -12.63 12.86 -13.65
CA GLU A 196 -13.77 13.74 -13.95
C GLU A 196 -13.85 14.90 -12.96
N ILE A 197 -13.77 14.63 -11.65
CA ILE A 197 -13.73 15.65 -10.60
C ILE A 197 -12.52 16.59 -10.79
N SER A 198 -11.36 16.04 -11.12
CA SER A 198 -10.13 16.82 -11.31
C SER A 198 -10.23 17.75 -12.51
N GLU A 199 -10.88 17.31 -13.59
CA GLU A 199 -11.11 18.12 -14.78
C GLU A 199 -12.14 19.22 -14.52
N GLU A 200 -13.23 18.91 -13.80
CA GLU A 200 -14.31 19.84 -13.48
C GLU A 200 -13.83 20.97 -12.54
N PHE A 201 -13.01 20.62 -11.53
CA PHE A 201 -12.57 21.59 -10.50
C PHE A 201 -11.11 22.05 -10.66
N ASP A 202 -10.49 21.81 -11.79
CA ASP A 202 -9.11 22.22 -12.13
C ASP A 202 -8.04 21.70 -11.14
N VAL A 203 -8.18 20.46 -10.66
CA VAL A 203 -7.16 19.77 -9.84
C VAL A 203 -6.07 19.21 -10.74
N ASP A 204 -4.80 19.39 -10.36
CA ASP A 204 -3.67 18.85 -11.09
C ASP A 204 -3.72 17.29 -11.10
N PRO A 205 -3.63 16.63 -12.27
CA PRO A 205 -3.66 15.15 -12.36
C PRO A 205 -2.63 14.46 -11.46
N ARG A 206 -1.44 15.05 -11.28
CA ARG A 206 -0.41 14.54 -10.36
C ARG A 206 -0.86 14.56 -8.92
N ARG A 207 -1.61 15.58 -8.56
CA ARG A 207 -2.19 15.74 -7.22
C ARG A 207 -3.31 14.73 -7.00
N SER A 208 -4.19 14.55 -7.97
CA SER A 208 -5.26 13.55 -7.93
C SER A 208 -4.69 12.13 -7.81
N ALA A 209 -3.69 11.77 -8.62
CA ALA A 209 -2.99 10.48 -8.51
C ALA A 209 -2.36 10.27 -7.14
N SER A 210 -1.73 11.32 -6.58
CA SER A 210 -1.15 11.30 -5.24
C SER A 210 -2.20 11.07 -4.15
N LEU A 211 -3.35 11.75 -4.22
CA LEU A 211 -4.45 11.60 -3.26
C LEU A 211 -5.08 10.21 -3.34
N LEU A 212 -5.32 9.68 -4.55
CA LEU A 212 -5.82 8.31 -4.73
C LEU A 212 -4.91 7.30 -4.04
N ASP A 213 -3.63 7.32 -4.33
CA ASP A 213 -2.65 6.38 -3.80
C ASP A 213 -2.48 6.51 -2.27
N MET A 214 -2.37 7.74 -1.74
CA MET A 214 -2.21 7.95 -0.31
C MET A 214 -3.44 7.52 0.49
N PHE A 215 -4.64 7.91 0.06
CA PHE A 215 -5.83 7.67 0.85
C PHE A 215 -6.37 6.25 0.75
N THR A 216 -6.11 5.52 -0.35
CA THR A 216 -6.30 4.06 -0.36
C THR A 216 -5.30 3.38 0.58
N SER A 217 -4.04 3.81 0.61
CA SER A 217 -3.06 3.25 1.54
C SER A 217 -3.38 3.56 3.01
N VAL A 218 -3.97 4.73 3.31
CA VAL A 218 -4.51 5.03 4.65
C VAL A 218 -5.64 4.06 5.01
N GLY A 219 -6.59 3.85 4.09
CA GLY A 219 -7.67 2.88 4.24
C GLY A 219 -7.12 1.49 4.56
N GLN A 220 -6.30 0.97 3.68
CA GLN A 220 -5.69 -0.36 3.81
C GLN A 220 -4.89 -0.54 5.10
N GLY A 221 -4.27 0.52 5.62
CA GLY A 221 -3.53 0.49 6.88
C GLY A 221 -4.42 0.43 8.13
N ILE A 222 -5.71 0.73 8.01
CA ILE A 222 -6.62 0.81 9.15
C ILE A 222 -7.66 -0.32 9.12
N ILE A 223 -7.94 -0.88 7.95
CA ILE A 223 -8.97 -1.91 7.75
C ILE A 223 -8.52 -3.24 8.35
N PRO A 224 -9.21 -3.78 9.38
CA PRO A 224 -8.76 -4.98 10.07
C PRO A 224 -8.82 -6.27 9.22
N TYR A 225 -9.58 -6.28 8.16
CA TYR A 225 -9.71 -7.38 7.19
C TYR A 225 -8.88 -7.16 5.92
N GLY A 226 -8.07 -6.12 5.86
CA GLY A 226 -7.14 -5.88 4.74
C GLY A 226 -5.98 -6.87 4.74
N ALA A 227 -5.54 -7.30 3.55
CA ALA A 227 -4.50 -8.31 3.39
C ALA A 227 -3.19 -7.97 4.13
N GLN A 228 -2.83 -6.70 4.21
CA GLN A 228 -1.63 -6.23 4.91
C GLN A 228 -1.70 -6.48 6.42
N LEU A 229 -2.84 -6.16 7.07
CA LEU A 229 -3.05 -6.38 8.49
C LEU A 229 -3.21 -7.86 8.83
N LEU A 230 -3.89 -8.64 7.98
CA LEU A 230 -4.00 -10.09 8.13
C LEU A 230 -2.62 -10.76 8.03
N SER A 231 -1.77 -10.34 7.08
CA SER A 231 -0.39 -10.84 6.97
C SER A 231 0.43 -10.50 8.22
N ALA A 232 0.31 -9.28 8.74
CA ALA A 232 0.99 -8.90 9.97
C ALA A 232 0.47 -9.69 11.19
N ALA A 233 -0.83 -9.94 11.26
CA ALA A 233 -1.45 -10.75 12.31
C ALA A 233 -0.92 -12.19 12.29
N THR A 234 -0.83 -12.81 11.12
CA THR A 234 -0.27 -14.15 10.94
C THR A 234 1.19 -14.24 11.40
N LEU A 235 2.01 -13.23 11.06
CA LEU A 235 3.43 -13.22 11.42
C LEU A 235 3.68 -12.95 12.92
N THR A 236 2.81 -12.18 13.57
CA THR A 236 3.01 -11.74 14.96
C THR A 236 2.21 -12.53 15.99
N GLY A 237 1.21 -13.29 15.54
CA GLY A 237 0.23 -13.94 16.43
C GLY A 237 -0.72 -12.95 17.12
N LEU A 238 -0.71 -11.67 16.75
CA LEU A 238 -1.59 -10.63 17.26
C LEU A 238 -2.83 -10.48 16.40
N THR A 239 -3.93 -10.02 16.99
CA THR A 239 -5.13 -9.66 16.20
C THR A 239 -4.92 -8.33 15.46
N PRO A 240 -5.54 -8.12 14.27
CA PRO A 240 -5.48 -6.85 13.56
C PRO A 240 -5.82 -5.64 14.44
N LEU A 241 -6.80 -5.76 15.33
CA LEU A 241 -7.22 -4.69 16.25
C LEU A 241 -6.15 -4.33 17.29
N GLN A 242 -5.27 -5.27 17.66
CA GLN A 242 -4.13 -5.01 18.55
C GLN A 242 -2.97 -4.34 17.80
N ILE A 243 -2.87 -4.55 16.49
CA ILE A 243 -1.81 -3.98 15.64
C ILE A 243 -2.13 -2.53 15.27
N ILE A 244 -3.38 -2.22 14.91
CA ILE A 244 -3.81 -0.90 14.41
C ILE A 244 -3.35 0.28 15.29
N PRO A 245 -3.46 0.26 16.64
CA PRO A 245 -3.03 1.39 17.48
C PRO A 245 -1.54 1.74 17.37
N ASN A 246 -0.72 0.79 16.90
CA ASN A 246 0.73 0.97 16.72
C ASN A 246 1.12 1.29 15.27
N LEU A 247 0.15 1.45 14.37
CA LEU A 247 0.38 1.83 12.97
C LEU A 247 0.37 3.35 12.80
N TYR A 248 1.41 3.99 13.32
CA TYR A 248 1.53 5.45 13.28
C TYR A 248 1.63 6.00 11.85
N TYR A 249 2.34 5.30 10.96
CA TYR A 249 2.59 5.81 9.61
C TYR A 249 1.31 6.07 8.79
N PRO A 250 0.36 5.13 8.61
CA PRO A 250 -0.84 5.40 7.83
C PRO A 250 -1.71 6.51 8.43
N LEU A 251 -1.80 6.59 9.76
CA LEU A 251 -2.53 7.66 10.44
C LEU A 251 -1.88 9.03 10.21
N LEU A 252 -0.57 9.12 10.40
CA LEU A 252 0.20 10.34 10.17
C LEU A 252 0.19 10.74 8.69
N MET A 253 0.24 9.78 7.77
CA MET A 253 0.13 10.03 6.34
C MET A 253 -1.24 10.62 5.99
N GLY A 254 -2.32 10.11 6.57
CA GLY A 254 -3.65 10.68 6.43
C GLY A 254 -3.71 12.14 6.91
N VAL A 255 -3.15 12.42 8.09
CA VAL A 255 -3.05 13.78 8.64
C VAL A 255 -2.21 14.68 7.72
N CYS A 256 -1.04 14.24 7.28
CA CYS A 256 -0.20 15.00 6.35
C CYS A 256 -0.90 15.25 5.01
N GLY A 257 -1.66 14.27 4.50
CA GLY A 257 -2.48 14.39 3.29
C GLY A 257 -3.55 15.47 3.44
N VAL A 258 -4.28 15.46 4.56
CA VAL A 258 -5.29 16.49 4.88
C VAL A 258 -4.65 17.87 5.02
N LEU A 259 -3.54 17.98 5.75
CA LEU A 259 -2.81 19.24 5.88
C LEU A 259 -2.30 19.73 4.52
N ALA A 260 -1.85 18.83 3.67
CA ALA A 260 -1.43 19.19 2.33
C ALA A 260 -2.60 19.69 1.45
N ILE A 261 -3.82 19.20 1.62
CA ILE A 261 -5.01 19.74 0.94
C ILE A 261 -5.31 21.17 1.43
N ILE A 262 -5.18 21.41 2.74
CA ILE A 262 -5.52 22.70 3.34
C ILE A 262 -4.47 23.77 3.03
N PHE A 263 -3.18 23.46 3.22
CA PHE A 263 -2.11 24.47 3.28
C PHE A 263 -1.22 24.53 2.04
N ARG A 264 -1.12 23.48 1.23
CA ARG A 264 -0.20 23.48 0.10
C ARG A 264 -0.73 24.35 -1.04
N PRO A 265 0.09 25.32 -1.56
CA PRO A 265 -0.29 26.12 -2.72
C PRO A 265 -0.55 25.20 -3.92
N GLN A 266 -1.65 25.44 -4.58
CA GLN A 266 -2.07 24.62 -5.72
C GLN A 266 -1.23 25.02 -6.94
N SER A 267 -0.44 24.09 -7.46
CA SER A 267 0.28 24.28 -8.71
C SER A 267 -0.73 24.49 -9.85
N LYS A 268 -0.46 25.49 -10.70
CA LYS A 268 -1.23 25.66 -11.95
C LYS A 268 -1.02 24.41 -12.83
N LYS A 269 -2.06 23.99 -13.55
CA LYS A 269 -1.95 22.92 -14.55
C LYS A 269 -0.71 23.14 -15.43
N THR A 270 0.21 22.23 -15.40
CA THR A 270 1.21 22.13 -16.46
C THR A 270 0.52 21.42 -17.61
N THR A 271 0.13 22.16 -18.64
CA THR A 271 -0.38 21.60 -19.88
C THR A 271 0.70 20.67 -20.44
N VAL A 272 0.50 19.37 -20.29
CA VAL A 272 1.33 18.39 -20.99
C VAL A 272 1.04 18.59 -22.47
N LYS A 273 2.05 19.05 -23.21
CA LYS A 273 2.03 19.11 -24.68
C LYS A 273 2.22 17.73 -25.25
#